data_15468cb20319274901478e1e4ccaa0df
#
_entry.id   15468cb20319274901478e1e4ccaa0df
#
_cell.length_a   1.000
_cell.length_b   1.000
_cell.length_c   1.000
_cell.angle_alpha   90.00
_cell.angle_beta   90.00
_cell.angle_gamma   90.00
#
_symmetry.space_group_name_H-M   'P 1'
#
loop_
_entity.id
_entity.type
_entity.pdbx_description
1 polymer ?
#
loop_
_entity_poly.entity_id
_entity_poly.type
_entity_poly.pdbx_seq_one_letter_code
_entity_poly.pdbx_strand_id
1 'polypeptide(L)'
;GSESPKLYTLGLRLLDAKGKSLHYREQMIGFRTIEVRPRDGLYLNGVKLQLKGINRHSFWPEGGRTTSPEISRRDGELIKEMNMNAVRVHYAPDRHFLDVCDSLGLLVLDELCGWQNCYSTEAGEPLAEAFMRRDRNRPSVIIWSNGNEGGWNEELDHYFEDLDPQKRPYVHPWADFGVIDTHHYPAFQTGVARFTNGQKLFMPTEFMHGMYDQGHGAGLEDFWNKYTSSPLFVGGFMWDFSDNAVVRSDRNGALDSDASNGADGILGPHREKEASYYTVRDVWAPIQFENLFITPSFDGR
;
A
#
# COMPACT_ATOMS: atom_id res chain seq x y z
N GLY A 1 14.28 -0.30 9.37
CA GLY A 1 13.53 -1.21 8.50
C GLY A 1 12.08 -1.30 8.91
N SER A 2 11.26 -1.99 8.14
CA SER A 2 9.82 -2.16 8.39
C SER A 2 9.49 -2.83 9.72
N GLU A 3 10.39 -3.70 10.18
CA GLU A 3 10.22 -4.44 11.45
C GLU A 3 10.65 -3.62 12.68
N SER A 4 11.54 -2.64 12.49
CA SER A 4 12.04 -1.79 13.56
C SER A 4 12.25 -0.37 13.02
N PRO A 5 11.17 0.36 12.77
CA PRO A 5 11.24 1.73 12.28
C PRO A 5 11.89 2.63 13.33
N LYS A 6 12.73 3.57 12.87
CA LYS A 6 13.38 4.54 13.73
C LYS A 6 13.14 5.94 13.19
N LEU A 7 12.46 6.75 13.97
CA LEU A 7 12.20 8.15 13.68
C LEU A 7 13.01 9.04 14.59
N TYR A 8 13.31 10.22 14.07
CA TYR A 8 14.02 11.30 14.78
C TYR A 8 13.16 12.54 14.75
N THR A 9 13.21 13.35 15.81
CA THR A 9 12.55 14.64 15.85
C THR A 9 13.49 15.71 15.30
N LEU A 10 13.08 16.36 14.21
CA LEU A 10 13.75 17.56 13.69
C LEU A 10 13.03 18.79 14.26
N GLY A 11 13.70 19.53 15.14
CA GLY A 11 13.21 20.80 15.66
C GLY A 11 13.68 21.97 14.79
N LEU A 12 12.74 22.76 14.29
CA LEU A 12 12.99 23.98 13.51
C LEU A 12 12.56 25.20 14.30
N ARG A 13 13.48 26.15 14.48
CA ARG A 13 13.21 27.37 15.23
C ARG A 13 13.54 28.60 14.39
N LEU A 14 12.55 29.44 14.18
CA LEU A 14 12.72 30.72 13.56
C LEU A 14 13.08 31.75 14.67
N LEU A 15 14.17 32.46 14.50
CA LEU A 15 14.64 33.47 15.44
C LEU A 15 14.60 34.86 14.79
N ASP A 16 14.36 35.91 15.60
CA ASP A 16 14.60 37.28 15.16
C ASP A 16 16.10 37.62 15.17
N ALA A 17 16.45 38.84 14.75
CA ALA A 17 17.82 39.31 14.72
C ALA A 17 18.49 39.41 16.11
N LYS A 18 17.72 39.36 17.20
CA LYS A 18 18.17 39.36 18.59
C LYS A 18 18.22 37.98 19.23
N GLY A 19 17.94 36.94 18.45
CA GLY A 19 17.95 35.57 18.92
C GLY A 19 16.67 35.12 19.66
N LYS A 20 15.63 35.95 19.69
CA LYS A 20 14.34 35.58 20.28
C LYS A 20 13.57 34.63 19.34
N SER A 21 13.04 33.54 19.89
CA SER A 21 12.23 32.61 19.13
C SER A 21 10.91 33.26 18.70
N LEU A 22 10.67 33.26 17.38
CA LEU A 22 9.43 33.74 16.76
C LEU A 22 8.48 32.56 16.45
N HIS A 23 9.03 31.41 16.07
CA HIS A 23 8.25 30.22 15.75
C HIS A 23 9.06 28.95 16.01
N TYR A 24 8.39 27.87 16.40
CA TYR A 24 8.99 26.56 16.56
C TYR A 24 8.09 25.52 15.94
N ARG A 25 8.70 24.58 15.23
CA ARG A 25 8.00 23.44 14.63
C ARG A 25 8.84 22.18 14.77
N GLU A 26 8.16 21.08 15.07
CA GLU A 26 8.76 19.74 15.04
C GLU A 26 8.27 18.97 13.83
N GLN A 27 9.15 18.16 13.29
CA GLN A 27 8.88 17.24 12.19
C GLN A 27 9.54 15.90 12.50
N MET A 28 8.76 14.82 12.42
CA MET A 28 9.34 13.47 12.46
C MET A 28 10.00 13.17 11.11
N ILE A 29 11.22 12.65 11.17
CA ILE A 29 12.00 12.26 9.99
C ILE A 29 12.59 10.87 10.19
N GLY A 30 12.93 10.19 9.09
CA GLY A 30 13.62 8.91 9.11
C GLY A 30 14.62 8.80 7.97
N PHE A 31 15.61 7.95 8.14
CA PHE A 31 16.65 7.70 7.15
C PHE A 31 16.56 6.25 6.65
N ARG A 32 16.57 6.08 5.35
CA ARG A 32 16.63 4.78 4.69
C ARG A 32 17.12 4.94 3.25
N THR A 33 17.54 3.85 2.63
CA THR A 33 17.79 3.76 1.20
C THR A 33 16.78 2.84 0.55
N ILE A 34 16.31 3.21 -0.64
CA ILE A 34 15.50 2.36 -1.52
C ILE A 34 16.26 2.22 -2.82
N GLU A 35 16.42 0.98 -3.25
CA GLU A 35 17.09 0.65 -4.51
C GLU A 35 16.22 -0.32 -5.31
N VAL A 36 16.01 0.02 -6.57
CA VAL A 36 15.47 -0.92 -7.56
C VAL A 36 16.65 -1.41 -8.38
N ARG A 37 16.93 -2.70 -8.27
CA ARG A 37 17.98 -3.36 -9.07
C ARG A 37 17.30 -4.11 -10.20
N PRO A 38 17.47 -3.66 -11.44
CA PRO A 38 16.84 -4.30 -12.60
C PRO A 38 17.12 -5.81 -12.62
N ARG A 39 16.09 -6.64 -12.81
CA ARG A 39 16.17 -8.10 -12.89
C ARG A 39 16.65 -8.80 -11.60
N ASP A 40 16.80 -8.07 -10.51
CA ASP A 40 17.25 -8.62 -9.24
C ASP A 40 16.21 -8.40 -8.13
N GLY A 41 15.77 -7.16 -7.89
CA GLY A 41 14.76 -6.91 -6.86
C GLY A 41 14.66 -5.48 -6.37
N LEU A 42 13.82 -5.32 -5.36
CA LEU A 42 13.67 -4.11 -4.56
C LEU A 42 14.45 -4.28 -3.25
N TYR A 43 15.17 -3.24 -2.82
CA TYR A 43 16.01 -3.30 -1.64
C TYR A 43 15.74 -2.13 -0.69
N LEU A 44 15.61 -2.43 0.58
CA LEU A 44 15.50 -1.47 1.68
C LEU A 44 16.77 -1.57 2.55
N ASN A 45 17.54 -0.49 2.64
CA ASN A 45 18.81 -0.47 3.39
C ASN A 45 19.77 -1.61 3.01
N GLY A 46 19.84 -1.92 1.70
CA GLY A 46 20.69 -2.98 1.18
C GLY A 46 20.16 -4.41 1.38
N VAL A 47 19.01 -4.59 2.03
CA VAL A 47 18.37 -5.89 2.22
C VAL A 47 17.24 -6.06 1.20
N LYS A 48 17.20 -7.21 0.54
CA LYS A 48 16.16 -7.53 -0.44
C LYS A 48 14.79 -7.51 0.25
N LEU A 49 13.85 -6.82 -0.37
CA LEU A 49 12.53 -6.57 0.14
C LEU A 49 11.47 -7.29 -0.69
N GLN A 50 10.52 -7.88 0.00
CA GLN A 50 9.31 -8.41 -0.60
C GLN A 50 8.09 -7.70 -0.01
N LEU A 51 7.28 -7.07 -0.85
CA LEU A 51 6.11 -6.31 -0.43
C LEU A 51 4.94 -7.26 -0.19
N LYS A 52 4.54 -7.38 1.06
CA LYS A 52 3.29 -8.00 1.50
C LYS A 52 2.28 -6.88 1.70
N GLY A 53 1.64 -6.47 0.61
CA GLY A 53 0.91 -5.22 0.54
C GLY A 53 -0.59 -5.37 0.45
N ILE A 54 -1.28 -4.30 0.78
CA ILE A 54 -2.72 -4.13 0.69
C ILE A 54 -3.07 -2.78 0.07
N ASN A 55 -4.10 -2.73 -0.75
CA ASN A 55 -4.72 -1.48 -1.16
C ASN A 55 -5.61 -0.94 -0.05
N ARG A 56 -5.55 0.35 0.24
CA ARG A 56 -6.36 0.98 1.28
C ARG A 56 -6.97 2.27 0.78
N HIS A 57 -8.28 2.37 0.94
CA HIS A 57 -9.01 3.61 0.78
C HIS A 57 -9.19 4.35 2.11
N SER A 58 -9.18 5.69 2.08
CA SER A 58 -9.60 6.50 3.22
C SER A 58 -11.12 6.48 3.31
N PHE A 59 -11.66 5.53 4.08
CA PHE A 59 -13.10 5.29 4.16
C PHE A 59 -13.51 4.89 5.58
N TRP A 60 -14.63 5.47 6.04
CA TRP A 60 -15.28 5.10 7.30
C TRP A 60 -16.78 5.29 7.16
N PRO A 61 -17.64 4.36 7.64
CA PRO A 61 -19.07 4.38 7.34
C PRO A 61 -19.79 5.68 7.69
N GLU A 62 -19.54 6.27 8.85
CA GLU A 62 -20.17 7.49 9.31
C GLU A 62 -19.56 8.76 8.72
N GLY A 63 -18.31 8.69 8.27
CA GLY A 63 -17.54 9.84 7.75
C GLY A 63 -17.36 9.84 6.23
N GLY A 64 -17.74 8.76 5.56
CA GLY A 64 -17.45 8.56 4.16
C GLY A 64 -15.93 8.57 3.93
N ARG A 65 -15.45 9.48 3.11
CA ARG A 65 -14.00 9.64 2.82
C ARG A 65 -13.24 10.49 3.83
N THR A 66 -13.87 10.87 4.94
CA THR A 66 -13.22 11.58 6.03
C THR A 66 -12.88 10.59 7.14
N THR A 67 -11.60 10.46 7.45
CA THR A 67 -11.10 9.59 8.51
C THR A 67 -10.46 10.40 9.64
N SER A 68 -10.19 9.75 10.77
CA SER A 68 -9.55 10.36 11.95
C SER A 68 -8.17 9.76 12.21
N PRO A 69 -7.34 10.41 13.05
CA PRO A 69 -6.08 9.83 13.51
C PRO A 69 -6.25 8.45 14.18
N GLU A 70 -7.34 8.26 14.92
CA GLU A 70 -7.66 7.00 15.60
C GLU A 70 -7.98 5.88 14.60
N ILE A 71 -8.79 6.20 13.57
CA ILE A 71 -9.08 5.26 12.48
C ILE A 71 -7.81 4.90 11.72
N SER A 72 -6.99 5.90 11.39
CA SER A 72 -5.69 5.67 10.72
C SER A 72 -4.77 4.78 11.55
N ARG A 73 -4.72 5.00 12.86
CA ARG A 73 -3.91 4.17 13.77
C ARG A 73 -4.44 2.72 13.78
N ARG A 74 -5.74 2.55 13.95
CA ARG A 74 -6.38 1.23 13.91
C ARG A 74 -6.10 0.50 12.59
N ASP A 75 -6.23 1.19 11.45
CA ASP A 75 -5.97 0.62 10.14
C ASP A 75 -4.50 0.16 10.03
N GLY A 76 -3.56 1.01 10.41
CA GLY A 76 -2.14 0.65 10.37
C GLY A 76 -1.79 -0.54 11.29
N GLU A 77 -2.37 -0.61 12.47
CA GLU A 77 -2.18 -1.73 13.42
C GLU A 77 -2.76 -3.03 12.86
N LEU A 78 -3.96 -3.00 12.25
CA LEU A 78 -4.56 -4.17 11.62
C LEU A 78 -3.73 -4.66 10.42
N ILE A 79 -3.20 -3.76 9.60
CA ILE A 79 -2.29 -4.11 8.50
C ILE A 79 -1.05 -4.83 9.05
N LYS A 80 -0.43 -4.31 10.10
CA LYS A 80 0.71 -4.97 10.76
C LYS A 80 0.33 -6.32 11.39
N GLU A 81 -0.85 -6.41 12.00
CA GLU A 81 -1.36 -7.63 12.63
C GLU A 81 -1.56 -8.77 11.60
N MET A 82 -1.88 -8.42 10.35
CA MET A 82 -1.93 -9.36 9.22
C MET A 82 -0.54 -9.74 8.65
N ASN A 83 0.54 -9.37 9.31
CA ASN A 83 1.92 -9.57 8.86
C ASN A 83 2.27 -8.85 7.54
N MET A 84 1.53 -7.82 7.21
CA MET A 84 1.80 -6.97 6.07
C MET A 84 2.88 -5.94 6.39
N ASN A 85 3.61 -5.51 5.36
CA ASN A 85 4.66 -4.51 5.48
C ASN A 85 4.47 -3.31 4.54
N ALA A 86 3.46 -3.34 3.69
CA ALA A 86 3.24 -2.32 2.69
C ALA A 86 1.76 -1.98 2.48
N VAL A 87 1.51 -0.76 2.03
CA VAL A 87 0.18 -0.27 1.67
C VAL A 87 0.26 0.56 0.40
N ARG A 88 -0.68 0.35 -0.51
CA ARG A 88 -0.92 1.24 -1.63
C ARG A 88 -2.16 2.08 -1.36
N VAL A 89 -2.08 3.35 -1.69
CA VAL A 89 -3.18 4.30 -1.62
C VAL A 89 -3.49 4.83 -3.01
N HIS A 90 -4.78 4.95 -3.37
CA HIS A 90 -5.23 5.40 -4.70
C HIS A 90 -5.25 6.91 -4.88
N TYR A 91 -4.95 7.63 -3.84
CA TYR A 91 -4.86 9.09 -3.76
C TYR A 91 -4.11 9.44 -2.50
N ALA A 92 -3.52 10.63 -2.51
CA ALA A 92 -2.80 11.13 -1.35
C ALA A 92 -3.63 11.00 -0.06
N PRO A 93 -3.21 10.19 0.90
CA PRO A 93 -3.99 9.90 2.10
C PRO A 93 -3.92 11.08 3.08
N ASP A 94 -4.71 11.01 4.15
CA ASP A 94 -4.58 11.92 5.27
C ASP A 94 -3.16 11.89 5.86
N ARG A 95 -2.65 13.05 6.29
CA ARG A 95 -1.31 13.14 6.89
C ARG A 95 -1.13 12.24 8.09
N HIS A 96 -2.15 12.12 8.93
CA HIS A 96 -2.12 11.23 10.10
C HIS A 96 -1.98 9.75 9.73
N PHE A 97 -2.45 9.31 8.54
CA PHE A 97 -2.19 7.95 8.08
C PHE A 97 -0.72 7.75 7.71
N LEU A 98 -0.10 8.72 7.04
CA LEU A 98 1.35 8.67 6.77
C LEU A 98 2.18 8.73 8.05
N ASP A 99 1.75 9.51 9.07
CA ASP A 99 2.39 9.51 10.40
C ASP A 99 2.33 8.12 11.05
N VAL A 100 1.22 7.42 10.89
CA VAL A 100 1.08 6.02 11.35
C VAL A 100 2.00 5.10 10.56
N CYS A 101 2.04 5.20 9.23
CA CYS A 101 2.94 4.38 8.39
C CYS A 101 4.40 4.62 8.77
N ASP A 102 4.82 5.87 8.95
CA ASP A 102 6.16 6.23 9.39
C ASP A 102 6.50 5.57 10.74
N SER A 103 5.56 5.59 11.69
CA SER A 103 5.77 5.09 13.05
C SER A 103 5.74 3.56 13.16
N LEU A 104 4.94 2.88 12.34
CA LEU A 104 4.78 1.42 12.34
C LEU A 104 5.72 0.71 11.36
N GLY A 105 6.43 1.47 10.51
CA GLY A 105 7.29 0.90 9.47
C GLY A 105 6.50 0.30 8.30
N LEU A 106 5.30 0.77 8.03
CA LEU A 106 4.56 0.42 6.83
C LEU A 106 5.14 1.18 5.63
N LEU A 107 5.47 0.45 4.59
CA LEU A 107 6.00 1.01 3.36
C LEU A 107 4.85 1.45 2.47
N VAL A 108 4.95 2.64 1.87
CA VAL A 108 3.84 3.23 1.12
C VAL A 108 4.19 3.34 -0.35
N LEU A 109 3.30 2.85 -1.20
CA LEU A 109 3.17 3.26 -2.58
C LEU A 109 2.14 4.38 -2.60
N ASP A 110 2.62 5.62 -2.79
CA ASP A 110 1.81 6.83 -2.69
C ASP A 110 1.40 7.31 -4.08
N GLU A 111 0.11 7.54 -4.29
CA GLU A 111 -0.45 7.71 -5.63
C GLU A 111 -1.06 9.09 -5.84
N LEU A 112 -0.66 9.73 -6.94
CA LEU A 112 -1.39 10.88 -7.49
C LEU A 112 -2.68 10.35 -8.11
N CYS A 113 -3.81 10.86 -7.62
CA CYS A 113 -5.12 10.40 -8.03
C CYS A 113 -5.35 10.49 -9.55
N GLY A 114 -5.90 9.42 -10.11
CA GLY A 114 -6.35 9.29 -11.49
C GLY A 114 -6.90 7.88 -11.69
N TRP A 115 -8.01 7.73 -12.43
CA TRP A 115 -8.57 6.40 -12.71
C TRP A 115 -9.23 6.40 -14.07
N GLN A 116 -8.67 5.61 -15.00
CA GLN A 116 -9.11 5.46 -16.38
C GLN A 116 -9.08 6.75 -17.22
N ASN A 117 -9.28 7.89 -16.58
CA ASN A 117 -9.14 9.21 -17.16
C ASN A 117 -8.10 10.01 -16.38
N CYS A 118 -7.17 10.63 -17.07
CA CYS A 118 -6.12 11.46 -16.47
C CYS A 118 -6.56 12.93 -16.35
N TYR A 119 -5.89 13.67 -15.49
CA TYR A 119 -5.95 15.13 -15.49
C TYR A 119 -5.33 15.68 -16.78
N SER A 120 -5.88 16.79 -17.26
CA SER A 120 -5.12 17.61 -18.22
C SER A 120 -3.82 18.10 -17.56
N THR A 121 -2.81 18.40 -18.34
CA THR A 121 -1.53 18.91 -17.83
C THR A 121 -1.75 20.16 -16.97
N GLU A 122 -2.55 21.10 -17.46
CA GLU A 122 -2.89 22.33 -16.73
C GLU A 122 -3.52 22.08 -15.34
N ALA A 123 -4.41 21.12 -15.23
CA ALA A 123 -5.05 20.77 -13.96
C ALA A 123 -4.15 19.89 -13.08
N GLY A 124 -3.36 19.03 -13.68
CA GLY A 124 -2.51 18.07 -13.00
C GLY A 124 -1.24 18.65 -12.41
N GLU A 125 -0.63 19.64 -13.05
CA GLU A 125 0.63 20.27 -12.60
C GLU A 125 0.58 20.75 -11.13
N PRO A 126 -0.39 21.61 -10.73
CA PRO A 126 -0.44 22.07 -9.35
C PRO A 126 -0.75 20.95 -8.35
N LEU A 127 -1.48 19.90 -8.78
CA LEU A 127 -1.76 18.73 -7.95
C LEU A 127 -0.51 17.88 -7.74
N ALA A 128 0.24 17.58 -8.81
CA ALA A 128 1.48 16.83 -8.75
C ALA A 128 2.54 17.55 -7.91
N GLU A 129 2.69 18.87 -8.11
CA GLU A 129 3.61 19.67 -7.30
C GLU A 129 3.25 19.64 -5.82
N ALA A 130 1.98 19.88 -5.48
CA ALA A 130 1.50 19.88 -4.10
C ALA A 130 1.65 18.51 -3.44
N PHE A 131 1.32 17.44 -4.16
CA PHE A 131 1.47 16.06 -3.75
C PHE A 131 2.93 15.74 -3.39
N MET A 132 3.84 15.98 -4.33
CA MET A 132 5.25 15.72 -4.14
C MET A 132 5.86 16.54 -2.99
N ARG A 133 5.56 17.84 -2.92
CA ARG A 133 6.05 18.72 -1.83
C ARG A 133 5.52 18.29 -0.47
N ARG A 134 4.30 17.79 -0.40
CA ARG A 134 3.69 17.33 0.85
C ARG A 134 4.39 16.08 1.40
N ASP A 135 4.66 15.09 0.55
CA ASP A 135 4.98 13.73 1.00
C ASP A 135 6.43 13.28 0.73
N ARG A 136 7.21 14.04 -0.05
CA ARG A 136 8.60 13.66 -0.39
C ARG A 136 9.53 13.41 0.80
N ASN A 137 9.23 13.95 1.97
CA ASN A 137 10.02 13.76 3.19
C ASN A 137 9.51 12.61 4.08
N ARG A 138 8.49 11.88 3.66
CA ARG A 138 7.96 10.73 4.38
C ARG A 138 8.90 9.53 4.25
N PRO A 139 9.45 8.99 5.35
CA PRO A 139 10.32 7.81 5.27
C PRO A 139 9.56 6.55 4.88
N SER A 140 8.27 6.46 5.13
CA SER A 140 7.41 5.34 4.71
C SER A 140 7.21 5.27 3.20
N VAL A 141 7.13 6.41 2.50
CA VAL A 141 6.94 6.41 1.04
C VAL A 141 8.17 5.88 0.34
N ILE A 142 8.03 4.81 -0.44
CA ILE A 142 9.13 4.13 -1.12
C ILE A 142 8.98 4.10 -2.64
N ILE A 143 7.76 4.19 -3.15
CA ILE A 143 7.42 4.22 -4.56
C ILE A 143 6.35 5.28 -4.77
N TRP A 144 6.46 6.03 -5.85
CA TRP A 144 5.43 6.94 -6.32
C TRP A 144 4.57 6.28 -7.38
N SER A 145 3.34 6.74 -7.52
CA SER A 145 2.42 6.28 -8.55
C SER A 145 1.73 7.46 -9.21
N ASN A 146 1.67 7.44 -10.54
CA ASN A 146 0.96 8.44 -11.31
C ASN A 146 -0.33 7.83 -11.86
N GLY A 147 -1.43 8.05 -11.16
CA GLY A 147 -2.76 7.57 -11.56
C GLY A 147 -2.96 6.06 -11.43
N ASN A 148 -4.07 5.57 -11.95
CA ASN A 148 -4.49 4.18 -11.94
C ASN A 148 -5.17 3.80 -13.25
N GLU A 149 -4.92 2.59 -13.76
CA GLU A 149 -5.65 1.98 -14.90
C GLU A 149 -5.82 2.88 -16.13
N GLY A 150 -4.76 3.53 -16.56
CA GLY A 150 -4.79 4.50 -17.67
C GLY A 150 -5.07 5.94 -17.24
N GLY A 151 -5.29 6.19 -15.95
CA GLY A 151 -5.55 7.52 -15.40
C GLY A 151 -4.29 8.35 -15.13
N TRP A 152 -3.16 8.03 -15.75
CA TRP A 152 -1.91 8.79 -15.66
C TRP A 152 -1.77 9.76 -16.84
N ASN A 153 -1.13 10.90 -16.57
CA ASN A 153 -0.67 11.82 -17.59
C ASN A 153 0.87 11.84 -17.56
N GLU A 154 1.51 11.30 -18.59
CA GLU A 154 2.97 11.17 -18.69
C GLU A 154 3.68 12.52 -18.66
N GLU A 155 3.02 13.61 -19.08
CA GLU A 155 3.59 14.96 -18.98
C GLU A 155 3.82 15.40 -17.51
N LEU A 156 3.20 14.73 -16.54
CA LEU A 156 3.40 14.98 -15.11
C LEU A 156 4.52 14.15 -14.49
N ASP A 157 5.11 13.20 -15.20
CA ASP A 157 6.13 12.29 -14.66
C ASP A 157 7.37 13.02 -14.18
N HIS A 158 7.74 14.13 -14.83
CA HIS A 158 8.89 14.93 -14.44
C HIS A 158 8.78 15.47 -12.99
N TYR A 159 7.56 15.65 -12.43
CA TYR A 159 7.40 16.07 -11.04
C TYR A 159 7.95 15.04 -10.06
N PHE A 160 7.81 13.74 -10.35
CA PHE A 160 8.39 12.67 -9.52
C PHE A 160 9.91 12.66 -9.61
N GLU A 161 10.47 12.99 -10.76
CA GLU A 161 11.91 13.05 -10.97
C GLU A 161 12.53 14.32 -10.35
N ASP A 162 11.92 15.48 -10.59
CA ASP A 162 12.51 16.77 -10.26
C ASP A 162 12.32 17.14 -8.76
N LEU A 163 11.17 16.78 -8.18
CA LEU A 163 10.83 17.18 -6.82
C LEU A 163 11.18 16.15 -5.76
N ASP A 164 11.54 14.92 -6.14
CA ASP A 164 12.05 13.93 -5.19
C ASP A 164 13.58 13.94 -5.10
N PRO A 165 14.16 14.50 -4.02
CA PRO A 165 15.62 14.52 -3.86
C PRO A 165 16.21 13.11 -3.69
N GLN A 166 15.38 12.11 -3.38
CA GLN A 166 15.80 10.72 -3.19
C GLN A 166 15.73 9.90 -4.48
N LYS A 167 15.12 10.45 -5.55
CA LYS A 167 14.94 9.77 -6.84
C LYS A 167 14.31 8.39 -6.70
N ARG A 168 13.27 8.30 -5.84
CA ARG A 168 12.51 7.05 -5.69
C ARG A 168 11.85 6.65 -7.01
N PRO A 169 11.65 5.35 -7.25
CA PRO A 169 10.96 4.90 -8.44
C PRO A 169 9.51 5.40 -8.45
N TYR A 170 8.98 5.60 -9.66
CA TYR A 170 7.57 5.82 -9.89
C TYR A 170 7.01 4.82 -10.90
N VAL A 171 5.73 4.56 -10.84
CA VAL A 171 5.03 3.57 -11.65
C VAL A 171 3.71 4.12 -12.18
N HIS A 172 3.23 3.49 -13.23
CA HIS A 172 1.88 3.67 -13.79
C HIS A 172 1.09 2.39 -13.56
N PRO A 173 0.23 2.29 -12.53
CA PRO A 173 -0.51 1.08 -12.22
C PRO A 173 -1.39 0.60 -13.36
N TRP A 174 -1.28 -0.64 -13.58
CA TRP A 174 -1.61 -1.54 -14.64
C TRP A 174 -0.82 -1.28 -15.94
N ALA A 175 0.40 -0.81 -15.84
CA ALA A 175 1.28 -0.68 -17.00
C ALA A 175 2.58 -1.47 -16.85
N ASP A 176 3.12 -1.86 -17.98
CA ASP A 176 4.51 -2.32 -18.13
C ASP A 176 5.41 -1.11 -18.32
N PHE A 177 5.76 -0.45 -17.21
CA PHE A 177 6.45 0.82 -17.20
C PHE A 177 7.84 0.74 -16.58
N GLY A 178 8.83 1.38 -17.21
CA GLY A 178 10.19 1.42 -16.71
C GLY A 178 10.78 0.02 -16.49
N VAL A 179 11.17 -0.28 -15.24
CA VAL A 179 11.77 -1.57 -14.84
C VAL A 179 10.83 -2.46 -14.03
N ILE A 180 9.58 -1.99 -13.77
CA ILE A 180 8.56 -2.67 -12.96
C ILE A 180 7.29 -2.87 -13.80
N ASP A 181 6.80 -4.09 -13.82
CA ASP A 181 5.50 -4.46 -14.36
C ASP A 181 4.48 -4.49 -13.22
N THR A 182 3.45 -3.65 -13.32
CA THR A 182 2.43 -3.45 -12.28
C THR A 182 1.07 -4.01 -12.69
N HIS A 183 1.05 -5.17 -13.34
CA HIS A 183 -0.18 -5.80 -13.83
C HIS A 183 -1.25 -5.91 -12.74
N HIS A 184 -2.51 -5.60 -13.08
CA HIS A 184 -3.66 -5.81 -12.20
C HIS A 184 -4.28 -7.18 -12.43
N TYR A 185 -4.71 -7.81 -11.35
CA TYR A 185 -5.44 -9.09 -11.32
C TYR A 185 -4.83 -10.16 -12.22
N PRO A 186 -3.52 -10.43 -12.10
CA PRO A 186 -2.90 -11.46 -12.92
C PRO A 186 -3.51 -12.83 -12.57
N ALA A 187 -3.99 -13.54 -13.57
CA ALA A 187 -4.30 -14.96 -13.39
C ALA A 187 -3.00 -15.69 -13.03
N PHE A 188 -3.13 -16.80 -12.31
CA PHE A 188 -1.97 -17.56 -11.82
C PHE A 188 -0.93 -17.87 -12.92
N GLN A 189 -1.39 -18.34 -14.10
CA GLN A 189 -0.52 -18.62 -15.24
C GLN A 189 0.06 -17.37 -15.88
N THR A 190 -0.65 -16.25 -15.87
CA THR A 190 -0.15 -14.98 -16.40
C THR A 190 1.06 -14.52 -15.61
N GLY A 191 1.01 -14.57 -14.28
CA GLY A 191 2.15 -14.27 -13.43
C GLY A 191 3.34 -15.16 -13.74
N VAL A 192 3.12 -16.47 -13.89
CA VAL A 192 4.17 -17.43 -14.25
C VAL A 192 4.81 -17.09 -15.60
N ALA A 193 4.01 -16.73 -16.62
CA ALA A 193 4.53 -16.35 -17.93
C ALA A 193 5.42 -15.10 -17.87
N ARG A 194 5.12 -14.14 -16.99
CA ARG A 194 5.96 -12.95 -16.75
C ARG A 194 7.35 -13.33 -16.24
N PHE A 195 7.47 -14.34 -15.39
CA PHE A 195 8.76 -14.81 -14.89
C PHE A 195 9.57 -15.55 -15.95
N THR A 196 8.92 -16.30 -16.83
CA THR A 196 9.60 -17.07 -17.86
C THR A 196 10.11 -16.19 -19.00
N ASN A 197 9.31 -15.24 -19.43
CA ASN A 197 9.58 -14.39 -20.59
C ASN A 197 9.94 -12.94 -20.20
N GLY A 198 9.69 -12.55 -18.95
CA GLY A 198 9.86 -11.20 -18.47
C GLY A 198 11.32 -10.82 -18.24
N GLN A 199 11.59 -9.53 -18.41
CA GLN A 199 12.89 -8.92 -18.12
C GLN A 199 12.78 -7.91 -16.97
N LYS A 200 11.56 -7.66 -16.49
CA LYS A 200 11.24 -6.63 -15.48
C LYS A 200 10.89 -7.27 -14.16
N LEU A 201 10.99 -6.49 -13.12
CA LEU A 201 10.44 -6.84 -11.82
C LEU A 201 8.91 -6.91 -11.93
N PHE A 202 8.31 -7.86 -11.26
CA PHE A 202 6.86 -8.03 -11.23
C PHE A 202 6.30 -7.64 -9.87
N MET A 203 5.41 -6.66 -9.89
CA MET A 203 4.77 -6.08 -8.70
C MET A 203 3.30 -5.78 -9.02
N PRO A 204 2.40 -6.76 -8.97
CA PRO A 204 0.98 -6.48 -9.18
C PRO A 204 0.50 -5.47 -8.13
N THR A 205 0.05 -4.32 -8.61
CA THR A 205 -0.45 -3.25 -7.74
C THR A 205 -1.88 -3.52 -7.26
N GLU A 206 -2.57 -4.46 -7.91
CA GLU A 206 -3.81 -5.05 -7.44
C GLU A 206 -3.85 -6.55 -7.79
N PHE A 207 -4.11 -7.40 -6.82
CA PHE A 207 -4.32 -8.82 -7.04
C PHE A 207 -5.23 -9.43 -5.97
N MET A 208 -5.78 -10.61 -6.20
CA MET A 208 -6.69 -11.32 -5.29
C MET A 208 -7.93 -10.49 -4.93
N HIS A 209 -8.65 -10.01 -5.94
CA HIS A 209 -9.88 -9.26 -5.75
C HIS A 209 -10.97 -10.11 -5.09
N GLY A 210 -11.54 -9.65 -3.99
CA GLY A 210 -12.52 -10.41 -3.22
C GLY A 210 -13.76 -10.84 -3.97
N MET A 211 -14.20 -10.04 -4.94
CA MET A 211 -15.37 -10.37 -5.78
C MET A 211 -15.05 -11.33 -6.93
N TYR A 212 -13.89 -11.15 -7.57
CA TYR A 212 -13.59 -11.82 -8.85
C TYR A 212 -12.73 -13.06 -8.70
N ASP A 213 -11.91 -13.11 -7.66
CA ASP A 213 -10.97 -14.21 -7.40
C ASP A 213 -11.50 -15.23 -6.39
N GLN A 214 -12.81 -15.31 -6.23
CA GLN A 214 -13.53 -16.27 -5.38
C GLN A 214 -13.23 -16.14 -3.88
N GLY A 215 -12.99 -14.94 -3.42
CA GLY A 215 -12.78 -14.62 -2.02
C GLY A 215 -11.32 -14.32 -1.68
N HIS A 216 -11.14 -13.33 -0.82
CA HIS A 216 -9.84 -12.91 -0.35
C HIS A 216 -9.10 -14.01 0.36
N GLY A 217 -7.84 -14.16 0.01
CA GLY A 217 -6.93 -15.04 0.70
C GLY A 217 -7.05 -16.52 0.38
N ALA A 218 -8.12 -16.99 -0.23
CA ALA A 218 -8.31 -18.42 -0.49
C ALA A 218 -7.20 -19.04 -1.36
N GLY A 219 -6.73 -18.31 -2.37
CA GLY A 219 -5.61 -18.72 -3.23
C GLY A 219 -4.28 -18.07 -2.88
N LEU A 220 -4.19 -17.29 -1.81
CA LEU A 220 -3.00 -16.49 -1.50
C LEU A 220 -1.75 -17.34 -1.32
N GLU A 221 -1.86 -18.47 -0.65
CA GLU A 221 -0.72 -19.36 -0.43
C GLU A 221 -0.15 -19.90 -1.74
N ASP A 222 -1.02 -20.33 -2.67
CA ASP A 222 -0.63 -20.84 -3.98
C ASP A 222 0.04 -19.75 -4.82
N PHE A 223 -0.56 -18.58 -4.92
CA PHE A 223 -0.01 -17.43 -5.63
C PHE A 223 1.33 -17.00 -5.02
N TRP A 224 1.39 -16.88 -3.71
CA TRP A 224 2.57 -16.41 -3.00
C TRP A 224 3.76 -17.37 -3.17
N ASN A 225 3.54 -18.65 -2.92
CA ASN A 225 4.57 -19.68 -3.08
C ASN A 225 5.07 -19.75 -4.52
N LYS A 226 4.17 -19.64 -5.49
CA LYS A 226 4.55 -19.66 -6.90
C LYS A 226 5.31 -18.41 -7.31
N TYR A 227 4.84 -17.24 -6.93
CA TYR A 227 5.44 -15.98 -7.34
C TYR A 227 6.79 -15.74 -6.65
N THR A 228 6.91 -16.06 -5.37
CA THR A 228 8.17 -15.93 -4.62
C THR A 228 9.26 -16.89 -5.09
N SER A 229 8.92 -17.93 -5.84
CA SER A 229 9.92 -18.80 -6.49
C SER A 229 10.73 -18.07 -7.58
N SER A 230 10.28 -16.91 -8.04
CA SER A 230 11.00 -16.09 -9.01
C SER A 230 11.69 -14.90 -8.32
N PRO A 231 12.98 -14.64 -8.60
CA PRO A 231 13.66 -13.45 -8.09
C PRO A 231 13.10 -12.13 -8.65
N LEU A 232 12.33 -12.20 -9.74
CA LEU A 232 11.69 -11.02 -10.36
C LEU A 232 10.47 -10.54 -9.59
N PHE A 233 9.85 -11.40 -8.77
CA PHE A 233 8.70 -11.01 -7.97
C PHE A 233 9.15 -10.21 -6.74
N VAL A 234 8.68 -8.98 -6.63
CA VAL A 234 9.02 -8.09 -5.51
C VAL A 234 7.88 -7.91 -4.51
N GLY A 235 6.85 -8.75 -4.61
CA GLY A 235 5.63 -8.62 -3.82
C GLY A 235 4.53 -7.90 -4.60
N GLY A 236 3.45 -7.57 -3.94
CA GLY A 236 2.28 -6.93 -4.54
C GLY A 236 1.29 -6.44 -3.50
N PHE A 237 0.15 -5.92 -3.97
CA PHE A 237 -0.87 -5.32 -3.12
C PHE A 237 -2.22 -5.99 -3.37
N MET A 238 -2.77 -6.62 -2.33
CA MET A 238 -4.09 -7.25 -2.42
C MET A 238 -5.20 -6.20 -2.55
N TRP A 239 -6.28 -6.53 -3.24
CA TRP A 239 -7.48 -5.73 -3.30
C TRP A 239 -8.58 -6.36 -2.47
N ASP A 240 -9.15 -5.71 -1.42
CA ASP A 240 -8.55 -4.56 -0.78
C ASP A 240 -8.68 -4.68 0.76
N PHE A 241 -8.40 -3.62 1.48
CA PHE A 241 -8.27 -3.65 2.95
C PHE A 241 -9.61 -3.85 3.66
N SER A 242 -10.64 -3.08 3.29
CA SER A 242 -11.92 -3.12 3.96
C SER A 242 -13.08 -2.74 3.06
N ASP A 243 -14.23 -3.31 3.32
CA ASP A 243 -15.45 -2.91 2.65
C ASP A 243 -15.65 -1.40 2.68
N ASN A 244 -15.97 -0.83 1.55
CA ASN A 244 -16.25 0.59 1.39
C ASN A 244 -17.76 0.82 1.48
N ALA A 245 -18.25 1.17 2.66
CA ALA A 245 -19.66 1.41 2.91
C ALA A 245 -19.88 2.75 3.61
N VAL A 246 -21.02 3.37 3.36
CA VAL A 246 -21.46 4.61 4.02
C VAL A 246 -22.77 4.41 4.76
N VAL A 247 -22.91 5.09 5.88
CA VAL A 247 -24.19 5.20 6.58
C VAL A 247 -25.07 6.20 5.85
N ARG A 248 -26.19 5.73 5.30
CA ARG A 248 -27.13 6.54 4.50
C ARG A 248 -28.19 7.16 5.39
N SER A 249 -28.10 8.46 5.64
CA SER A 249 -29.11 9.19 6.42
C SER A 249 -30.49 9.22 5.73
N ASP A 250 -30.50 9.19 4.39
CA ASP A 250 -31.72 9.11 3.58
C ASP A 250 -32.35 7.70 3.53
N ARG A 251 -31.67 6.68 4.09
CA ARG A 251 -32.12 5.28 4.19
C ARG A 251 -32.14 4.78 5.66
N ASN A 252 -32.51 5.64 6.59
CA ASN A 252 -32.63 5.32 8.02
C ASN A 252 -31.34 4.72 8.65
N GLY A 253 -30.19 5.17 8.21
CA GLY A 253 -28.90 4.70 8.74
C GLY A 253 -28.44 3.34 8.20
N ALA A 254 -29.05 2.84 7.12
CA ALA A 254 -28.57 1.62 6.48
C ALA A 254 -27.17 1.82 5.91
N LEU A 255 -26.32 0.81 6.06
CA LEU A 255 -25.04 0.75 5.37
C LEU A 255 -25.25 0.47 3.88
N ASP A 256 -24.59 1.26 3.05
CA ASP A 256 -24.66 1.15 1.60
C ASP A 256 -23.24 1.07 1.02
N SER A 257 -22.93 -0.05 0.41
CA SER A 257 -21.65 -0.35 -0.25
C SER A 257 -21.77 -0.33 -1.79
N ASP A 258 -22.75 0.39 -2.33
CA ASP A 258 -23.09 0.36 -3.76
C ASP A 258 -23.39 -1.08 -4.23
N ALA A 259 -24.39 -1.67 -3.60
CA ALA A 259 -24.74 -3.09 -3.74
C ALA A 259 -23.53 -3.99 -3.34
N SER A 260 -22.93 -4.70 -4.29
CA SER A 260 -21.76 -5.54 -4.04
C SER A 260 -20.42 -4.90 -4.44
N ASN A 261 -20.44 -3.69 -4.99
CA ASN A 261 -19.23 -3.12 -5.60
C ASN A 261 -18.17 -2.69 -4.58
N GLY A 262 -18.58 -2.30 -3.38
CA GLY A 262 -17.67 -1.91 -2.32
C GLY A 262 -17.53 -2.94 -1.20
N ALA A 263 -18.12 -4.15 -1.37
CA ALA A 263 -18.03 -5.25 -0.41
C ALA A 263 -16.96 -6.25 -0.88
N ASP A 264 -15.73 -5.79 -0.97
CA ASP A 264 -14.57 -6.50 -1.51
C ASP A 264 -13.34 -6.45 -0.60
N GLY A 265 -13.51 -6.01 0.66
CA GLY A 265 -12.47 -5.89 1.66
C GLY A 265 -12.10 -7.22 2.34
N ILE A 266 -10.92 -7.27 2.95
CA ILE A 266 -10.51 -8.35 3.88
C ILE A 266 -11.17 -8.16 5.25
N LEU A 267 -11.60 -6.94 5.53
CA LEU A 267 -12.29 -6.52 6.74
C LEU A 267 -13.64 -5.93 6.38
N GLY A 268 -14.62 -6.07 7.25
CA GLY A 268 -15.87 -5.36 7.15
C GLY A 268 -15.70 -3.83 7.28
N PRO A 269 -16.77 -3.05 7.03
CA PRO A 269 -16.68 -1.59 6.93
C PRO A 269 -16.26 -0.89 8.24
N HIS A 270 -16.57 -1.47 9.41
CA HIS A 270 -16.09 -1.01 10.72
C HIS A 270 -14.85 -1.77 11.20
N ARG A 271 -14.14 -2.43 10.28
CA ARG A 271 -12.93 -3.24 10.55
C ARG A 271 -13.22 -4.52 11.31
N GLU A 272 -14.36 -5.12 11.07
CA GLU A 272 -14.69 -6.47 11.52
C GLU A 272 -13.74 -7.47 10.83
N LYS A 273 -13.15 -8.38 11.61
CA LYS A 273 -12.23 -9.39 11.10
C LYS A 273 -13.01 -10.53 10.44
N GLU A 274 -12.87 -10.67 9.14
CA GLU A 274 -13.49 -11.73 8.36
C GLU A 274 -12.58 -12.96 8.23
N ALA A 275 -13.04 -14.02 7.60
CA ALA A 275 -12.26 -15.26 7.44
C ALA A 275 -10.95 -15.02 6.69
N SER A 276 -10.98 -14.18 5.67
CA SER A 276 -9.82 -13.76 4.88
C SER A 276 -8.72 -13.08 5.69
N TYR A 277 -9.08 -12.30 6.72
CA TYR A 277 -8.13 -11.71 7.66
C TYR A 277 -7.21 -12.77 8.29
N TYR A 278 -7.80 -13.85 8.78
CA TYR A 278 -7.04 -14.93 9.44
C TYR A 278 -6.18 -15.69 8.43
N THR A 279 -6.71 -15.96 7.23
CA THR A 279 -5.95 -16.62 6.17
C THR A 279 -4.72 -15.79 5.78
N VAL A 280 -4.88 -14.51 5.51
CA VAL A 280 -3.77 -13.63 5.13
C VAL A 280 -2.72 -13.55 6.24
N ARG A 281 -3.17 -13.36 7.47
CA ARG A 281 -2.28 -13.32 8.64
C ARG A 281 -1.45 -14.59 8.75
N ASP A 282 -2.06 -15.74 8.54
CA ASP A 282 -1.40 -17.03 8.72
C ASP A 282 -0.46 -17.34 7.53
N VAL A 283 -0.89 -17.08 6.28
CA VAL A 283 -0.04 -17.28 5.09
C VAL A 283 1.20 -16.37 5.12
N TRP A 284 1.07 -15.15 5.63
CA TRP A 284 2.19 -14.22 5.73
C TRP A 284 2.90 -14.22 7.09
N ALA A 285 2.56 -15.16 7.97
CA ALA A 285 3.26 -15.29 9.25
C ALA A 285 4.77 -15.52 9.05
N PRO A 286 5.62 -14.89 9.87
CA PRO A 286 7.07 -15.05 9.77
C PRO A 286 7.56 -16.43 10.20
N ILE A 287 6.74 -17.15 10.95
CA ILE A 287 6.98 -18.53 11.39
C ILE A 287 5.78 -19.35 10.94
N GLN A 288 6.05 -20.40 10.18
CA GLN A 288 5.03 -21.31 9.66
C GLN A 288 5.32 -22.73 10.14
N PHE A 289 4.26 -23.51 10.31
CA PHE A 289 4.36 -24.92 10.64
C PHE A 289 4.15 -25.71 9.36
N GLU A 290 5.16 -26.46 8.95
CA GLU A 290 5.07 -27.39 7.82
C GLU A 290 4.83 -28.82 8.35
N ASN A 291 4.01 -29.56 7.61
CA ASN A 291 3.73 -30.98 7.90
C ASN A 291 3.23 -31.24 9.32
N LEU A 292 2.34 -30.40 9.84
CA LEU A 292 1.72 -30.62 11.12
C LEU A 292 0.78 -31.85 11.08
N PHE A 293 1.22 -33.00 11.58
CA PHE A 293 0.37 -34.16 11.76
C PHE A 293 -0.22 -34.14 13.16
N ILE A 294 -1.51 -33.81 13.26
CA ILE A 294 -2.27 -34.04 14.50
C ILE A 294 -2.76 -35.48 14.44
N THR A 295 -2.12 -36.36 15.16
CA THR A 295 -2.66 -37.72 15.38
C THR A 295 -3.77 -37.57 16.43
N PRO A 296 -5.04 -37.77 16.09
CA PRO A 296 -6.07 -37.83 17.13
C PRO A 296 -5.75 -39.05 17.99
N SER A 297 -5.47 -38.85 19.26
CA SER A 297 -5.47 -39.95 20.21
C SER A 297 -6.93 -40.33 20.41
N PHE A 298 -7.31 -41.45 19.83
CA PHE A 298 -8.57 -42.11 20.19
C PHE A 298 -8.34 -42.81 21.51
N ASP A 299 -8.28 -42.06 22.62
CA ASP A 299 -8.56 -42.60 23.91
C ASP A 299 -10.08 -42.82 24.01
N GLY A 300 -10.49 -43.98 23.54
CA GLY A 300 -11.86 -44.47 23.70
C GLY A 300 -12.11 -44.73 25.19
N ARG A 301 -12.42 -43.66 25.91
CA ARG A 301 -13.12 -43.75 27.22
C ARG A 301 -14.16 -42.65 27.31
#